data_987a763ef99d9a5a6a90f0bc8fc8b081
#
_entry.id   987a763ef99d9a5a6a90f0bc8fc8b081
#
_cell.length_a   1.000
_cell.length_b   1.000
_cell.length_c   1.000
_cell.angle_alpha   90.00
_cell.angle_beta   90.00
_cell.angle_gamma   90.00
#
_symmetry.space_group_name_H-M   'P 1'
#
loop_
_entity.id
_entity.type
_entity.pdbx_description
1 polymer ?
#
loop_
_entity_poly.entity_id
_entity_poly.type
_entity_poly.pdbx_seq_one_letter_code
_entity_poly.pdbx_strand_id
1 'polypeptide(L)'
;LADPEGTESGRSQTVRGLGLLPAQTVFTDTKHRTQDTATVTAPQLAGAVLTGYQIHTGRTAVQGVPFCRLADGSTEGCVKDNVAGTYLHGLFDTGELTEKLVQLLCSRKGISPASAPLLSMQEYRQQQFDLLADGVRRALDMNALYAAMGLERRSTV
;
A
#
# COMPACT_ATOMS: atom_id res chain seq x y z
N LEU A 1 -11.37 19.69 -2.72
CA LEU A 1 -11.44 18.84 -3.91
C LEU A 1 -12.09 19.60 -5.03
N ALA A 2 -11.41 19.78 -6.15
CA ALA A 2 -11.95 20.45 -7.35
C ALA A 2 -12.00 19.47 -8.51
N ASP A 3 -13.11 19.45 -9.22
CA ASP A 3 -13.34 18.65 -10.42
C ASP A 3 -13.84 19.58 -11.54
N PRO A 4 -12.95 20.38 -12.13
CA PRO A 4 -13.34 21.43 -13.07
C PRO A 4 -13.96 20.87 -14.37
N GLU A 5 -13.54 19.69 -14.78
CA GLU A 5 -13.98 19.04 -16.02
C GLU A 5 -15.06 17.95 -15.78
N GLY A 6 -15.38 17.66 -14.52
CA GLY A 6 -16.35 16.62 -14.18
C GLY A 6 -15.83 15.20 -14.38
N THR A 7 -14.52 15.00 -14.33
CA THR A 7 -13.86 13.71 -14.59
C THR A 7 -14.31 12.62 -13.62
N GLU A 8 -14.46 12.95 -12.34
CA GLU A 8 -14.88 12.01 -11.29
C GLU A 8 -16.39 12.06 -11.03
N SER A 9 -16.96 13.26 -11.05
CA SER A 9 -18.35 13.47 -10.62
C SER A 9 -19.36 13.61 -11.76
N GLY A 10 -18.90 13.64 -13.01
CA GLY A 10 -19.73 13.86 -14.20
C GLY A 10 -20.15 15.31 -14.40
N ARG A 11 -19.74 16.25 -13.54
CA ARG A 11 -20.02 17.69 -13.64
C ARG A 11 -18.94 18.52 -12.99
N SER A 12 -18.74 19.75 -13.50
CA SER A 12 -17.82 20.70 -12.86
C SER A 12 -18.30 21.06 -11.46
N GLN A 13 -17.46 20.81 -10.46
CA GLN A 13 -17.78 21.17 -9.07
C GLN A 13 -16.53 21.31 -8.21
N THR A 14 -16.71 21.99 -7.10
CA THR A 14 -15.73 22.03 -6.00
C THR A 14 -16.41 21.64 -4.71
N VAL A 15 -15.81 20.68 -4.00
CA VAL A 15 -16.36 20.15 -2.74
C VAL A 15 -15.35 20.39 -1.62
N ARG A 16 -15.83 20.87 -0.48
CA ARG A 16 -15.00 21.00 0.71
C ARG A 16 -14.68 19.61 1.28
N GLY A 17 -13.40 19.35 1.52
CA GLY A 17 -12.95 18.15 2.22
C GLY A 17 -13.17 18.23 3.72
N LEU A 18 -12.77 17.18 4.44
CA LEU A 18 -12.90 17.08 5.90
C LEU A 18 -12.02 18.10 6.67
N GLY A 19 -11.03 18.73 5.99
CA GLY A 19 -10.14 19.71 6.61
C GLY A 19 -9.07 19.10 7.54
N LEU A 20 -8.87 17.80 7.48
CA LEU A 20 -7.91 17.08 8.34
C LEU A 20 -6.45 17.32 7.92
N LEU A 21 -6.22 17.50 6.63
CA LEU A 21 -4.90 17.73 6.05
C LEU A 21 -4.89 19.05 5.26
N PRO A 22 -3.79 19.82 5.25
CA PRO A 22 -3.65 21.02 4.45
C PRO A 22 -3.36 20.66 2.99
N ALA A 23 -4.31 20.04 2.33
CA ALA A 23 -4.18 19.50 0.98
C ALA A 23 -5.35 19.92 0.10
N GLN A 24 -5.05 20.20 -1.16
CA GLN A 24 -6.03 20.53 -2.18
C GLN A 24 -5.80 19.62 -3.39
N THR A 25 -6.84 18.86 -3.76
CA THR A 25 -6.79 17.97 -4.92
C THR A 25 -7.60 18.57 -6.07
N VAL A 26 -7.02 18.56 -7.26
CA VAL A 26 -7.68 18.86 -8.52
C VAL A 26 -7.71 17.59 -9.35
N PHE A 27 -8.89 17.14 -9.74
CA PHE A 27 -9.04 15.99 -10.62
C PHE A 27 -8.71 16.39 -12.06
N THR A 28 -8.07 15.47 -12.79
CA THR A 28 -7.67 15.63 -14.19
C THR A 28 -8.08 14.39 -14.97
N ASP A 29 -8.11 14.47 -16.29
CA ASP A 29 -8.35 13.35 -17.19
C ASP A 29 -7.19 12.35 -17.25
N THR A 30 -6.01 12.75 -16.77
CA THR A 30 -4.81 11.93 -16.81
C THR A 30 -4.69 11.05 -15.58
N LYS A 31 -4.76 9.74 -15.79
CA LYS A 31 -4.55 8.75 -14.73
C LYS A 31 -3.06 8.54 -14.47
N HIS A 32 -2.64 8.82 -13.25
CA HIS A 32 -1.30 8.48 -12.75
C HIS A 32 -1.28 7.02 -12.30
N ARG A 33 -0.31 6.25 -12.78
CA ARG A 33 -0.11 4.86 -12.38
C ARG A 33 1.38 4.55 -12.34
N THR A 34 1.91 4.33 -11.14
CA THR A 34 3.32 4.02 -10.91
C THR A 34 3.48 2.92 -9.88
N GLN A 35 4.62 2.27 -9.92
CA GLN A 35 5.09 1.40 -8.85
C GLN A 35 6.31 2.09 -8.25
N ASP A 36 6.30 2.32 -6.95
CA ASP A 36 7.24 3.19 -6.27
C ASP A 36 7.86 2.50 -5.06
N THR A 37 9.13 2.84 -4.81
CA THR A 37 9.79 2.63 -3.52
C THR A 37 9.89 3.98 -2.84
N ALA A 38 9.59 4.03 -1.56
CA ALA A 38 9.58 5.26 -0.78
C ALA A 38 10.21 5.06 0.61
N THR A 39 10.77 6.13 1.14
CA THR A 39 11.20 6.19 2.54
C THR A 39 10.27 7.14 3.30
N VAL A 40 9.68 6.66 4.37
CA VAL A 40 8.80 7.48 5.23
C VAL A 40 9.60 8.61 5.87
N THR A 41 9.08 9.84 5.74
CA THR A 41 9.65 11.06 6.33
C THR A 41 8.80 11.61 7.48
N ALA A 42 7.60 11.05 7.68
CA ALA A 42 6.73 11.39 8.82
C ALA A 42 7.49 11.21 10.15
N PRO A 43 7.62 12.24 11.01
CA PRO A 43 8.61 12.26 12.08
C PRO A 43 8.62 11.05 13.02
N GLN A 44 7.44 10.54 13.36
CA GLN A 44 7.29 9.42 14.31
C GLN A 44 7.47 8.04 13.66
N LEU A 45 7.49 7.96 12.33
CA LEU A 45 7.57 6.74 11.54
C LEU A 45 8.77 6.77 10.57
N ALA A 46 9.62 7.78 10.70
CA ALA A 46 10.70 8.05 9.76
C ALA A 46 11.66 6.86 9.58
N GLY A 47 12.14 6.71 8.35
CA GLY A 47 13.12 5.70 7.96
C GLY A 47 12.52 4.34 7.61
N ALA A 48 11.20 4.12 7.72
CA ALA A 48 10.59 2.91 7.16
C ALA A 48 10.66 2.93 5.63
N VAL A 49 11.08 1.83 5.03
CA VAL A 49 11.09 1.66 3.58
C VAL A 49 9.80 0.96 3.15
N LEU A 50 9.19 1.50 2.12
CA LEU A 50 7.93 1.04 1.54
C LEU A 50 8.14 0.68 0.07
N THR A 51 7.46 -0.36 -0.38
CA THR A 51 7.23 -0.62 -1.81
C THR A 51 5.74 -0.67 -2.03
N GLY A 52 5.25 0.13 -2.95
CA GLY A 52 3.83 0.24 -3.20
C GLY A 52 3.53 0.72 -4.60
N TYR A 53 2.30 1.10 -4.82
CA TYR A 53 1.87 1.65 -6.11
C TYR A 53 0.91 2.82 -5.91
N GLN A 54 0.87 3.71 -6.89
CA GLN A 54 -0.09 4.80 -6.94
C GLN A 54 -1.02 4.61 -8.13
N ILE A 55 -2.31 4.82 -7.92
CA ILE A 55 -3.33 4.85 -8.98
C ILE A 55 -4.34 5.95 -8.63
N HIS A 56 -4.23 7.09 -9.28
CA HIS A 56 -5.15 8.21 -9.06
C HIS A 56 -5.23 9.12 -10.28
N THR A 57 -6.30 9.91 -10.38
CA THR A 57 -6.54 10.92 -11.42
C THR A 57 -6.32 12.33 -10.89
N GLY A 58 -6.30 12.51 -9.57
CA GLY A 58 -6.13 13.81 -8.93
C GLY A 58 -4.66 14.22 -8.79
N ARG A 59 -4.41 15.53 -8.91
CA ARG A 59 -3.15 16.16 -8.50
C ARG A 59 -3.37 16.89 -7.20
N THR A 60 -2.59 16.54 -6.17
CA THR A 60 -2.73 17.10 -4.84
C THR A 60 -1.56 18.01 -4.51
N ALA A 61 -1.87 19.28 -4.27
CA ALA A 61 -0.94 20.24 -3.68
C ALA A 61 -1.05 20.16 -2.15
N VAL A 62 0.08 20.08 -1.49
CA VAL A 62 0.19 19.92 -0.04
C VAL A 62 0.96 21.06 0.56
N GLN A 63 0.45 21.62 1.67
CA GLN A 63 1.16 22.60 2.49
C GLN A 63 1.45 21.97 3.86
N GLY A 64 2.60 21.31 3.98
CA GLY A 64 2.94 20.63 5.24
C GLY A 64 4.08 19.65 5.13
N VAL A 65 4.20 18.79 6.14
CA VAL A 65 5.23 17.76 6.20
C VAL A 65 4.83 16.61 5.25
N PRO A 66 5.68 16.22 4.29
CA PRO A 66 5.38 15.09 3.43
C PRO A 66 5.37 13.79 4.25
N PHE A 67 4.53 12.83 3.81
CA PHE A 67 4.49 11.52 4.43
C PHE A 67 5.75 10.70 4.10
N CYS A 68 6.17 10.72 2.84
CA CYS A 68 7.35 9.98 2.39
C CYS A 68 8.08 10.71 1.25
N ARG A 69 9.30 10.21 0.96
CA ARG A 69 10.11 10.57 -0.19
C ARG A 69 10.20 9.37 -1.12
N LEU A 70 9.87 9.54 -2.37
CA LEU A 70 9.98 8.53 -3.42
C LEU A 70 11.43 8.33 -3.87
N ALA A 71 11.70 7.24 -4.59
CA ALA A 71 13.04 6.92 -5.06
C ALA A 71 13.61 7.95 -6.06
N ASP A 72 12.74 8.66 -6.80
CA ASP A 72 13.12 9.76 -7.69
C ASP A 72 13.45 11.08 -6.97
N GLY A 73 13.34 11.09 -5.63
CA GLY A 73 13.59 12.26 -4.78
C GLY A 73 12.38 13.16 -4.56
N SER A 74 11.28 12.95 -5.26
CA SER A 74 10.04 13.68 -5.05
C SER A 74 9.41 13.32 -3.70
N THR A 75 8.47 14.16 -3.23
CA THR A 75 7.76 13.92 -1.97
C THR A 75 6.30 13.58 -2.25
N GLU A 76 5.75 12.69 -1.45
CA GLU A 76 4.39 12.21 -1.57
C GLU A 76 3.69 12.20 -0.21
N GLY A 77 2.36 12.41 -0.26
CA GLY A 77 1.51 12.42 0.91
C GLY A 77 1.69 13.63 1.82
N CYS A 78 0.99 13.61 2.93
CA CYS A 78 0.99 14.72 3.91
C CYS A 78 0.75 14.20 5.31
N VAL A 79 1.40 14.81 6.29
CA VAL A 79 1.17 14.56 7.71
C VAL A 79 0.84 15.87 8.42
N LYS A 80 -0.16 15.82 9.27
CA LYS A 80 -0.49 16.88 10.23
C LYS A 80 -0.99 16.23 11.52
N ASP A 81 -0.34 16.55 12.62
CA ASP A 81 -0.67 16.00 13.95
C ASP A 81 -0.65 14.45 13.96
N ASN A 82 -1.80 13.82 14.15
CA ASN A 82 -1.98 12.37 14.12
C ASN A 82 -2.68 11.86 12.86
N VAL A 83 -2.78 12.70 11.84
CA VAL A 83 -3.40 12.37 10.57
C VAL A 83 -2.34 12.28 9.48
N ALA A 84 -2.35 11.21 8.71
CA ALA A 84 -1.54 11.05 7.52
C ALA A 84 -2.42 10.70 6.32
N GLY A 85 -2.05 11.19 5.15
CA GLY A 85 -2.69 10.85 3.88
C GLY A 85 -1.65 10.62 2.80
N THR A 86 -1.86 9.61 1.98
CA THR A 86 -0.95 9.22 0.90
C THR A 86 -1.73 8.53 -0.22
N TYR A 87 -1.22 8.60 -1.45
CA TYR A 87 -1.70 7.81 -2.59
C TYR A 87 -0.99 6.46 -2.72
N LEU A 88 0.06 6.20 -1.94
CA LEU A 88 0.73 4.91 -1.94
C LEU A 88 -0.18 3.82 -1.36
N HIS A 89 -0.46 2.81 -2.17
CA HIS A 89 -1.14 1.58 -1.78
C HIS A 89 -0.10 0.54 -1.36
N GLY A 90 -0.48 -0.39 -0.50
CA GLY A 90 0.43 -1.45 -0.03
C GLY A 90 1.33 -1.03 1.13
N LEU A 91 1.00 0.04 1.85
CA LEU A 91 1.80 0.61 2.95
C LEU A 91 2.26 -0.40 3.99
N PHE A 92 1.47 -1.43 4.24
CA PHE A 92 1.71 -2.43 5.28
C PHE A 92 2.25 -3.76 4.74
N ASP A 93 2.51 -3.84 3.43
CA ASP A 93 2.92 -5.09 2.79
C ASP A 93 4.37 -5.47 3.11
N THR A 94 5.27 -4.49 3.30
CA THR A 94 6.69 -4.71 3.61
C THR A 94 6.98 -4.95 5.09
N GLY A 95 6.05 -4.66 5.99
CA GLY A 95 6.19 -4.89 7.43
C GLY A 95 6.85 -3.76 8.22
N GLU A 96 7.85 -3.04 7.69
CA GLU A 96 8.60 -2.02 8.44
C GLU A 96 7.73 -0.89 8.98
N LEU A 97 6.83 -0.35 8.16
CA LEU A 97 5.91 0.69 8.62
C LEU A 97 4.94 0.16 9.68
N THR A 98 4.45 -1.08 9.49
CA THR A 98 3.56 -1.74 10.44
C THR A 98 4.23 -1.88 11.80
N GLU A 99 5.47 -2.34 11.81
CA GLU A 99 6.25 -2.50 13.05
C GLU A 99 6.43 -1.17 13.78
N LYS A 100 6.89 -0.13 13.07
CA LYS A 100 7.06 1.21 13.64
C LYS A 100 5.74 1.79 14.16
N LEU A 101 4.64 1.59 13.43
CA LEU A 101 3.32 2.06 13.84
C LEU A 101 2.84 1.34 15.11
N VAL A 102 2.99 0.02 15.18
CA VAL A 102 2.65 -0.77 16.37
C VAL A 102 3.48 -0.32 17.56
N GLN A 103 4.80 -0.16 17.41
CA GLN A 103 5.69 0.34 18.46
C GLN A 103 5.26 1.72 18.95
N LEU A 104 4.94 2.64 18.04
CA LEU A 104 4.44 3.97 18.38
C LEU A 104 3.13 3.93 19.19
N LEU A 105 2.17 3.11 18.75
CA LEU A 105 0.89 2.97 19.43
C LEU A 105 1.04 2.32 20.81
N CYS A 106 1.87 1.30 20.92
CA CYS A 106 2.20 0.66 22.20
C CYS A 106 2.85 1.65 23.17
N SER A 107 3.84 2.40 22.69
CA SER A 107 4.50 3.44 23.49
C SER A 107 3.53 4.49 24.01
N ARG A 108 2.61 4.97 23.15
CA ARG A 108 1.57 5.94 23.56
C ARG A 108 0.59 5.39 24.58
N LYS A 109 0.34 4.09 24.56
CA LYS A 109 -0.54 3.42 25.52
C LYS A 109 0.18 2.91 26.78
N GLY A 110 1.50 3.02 26.85
CA GLY A 110 2.31 2.49 27.96
C GLY A 110 2.29 0.97 28.04
N ILE A 111 2.13 0.26 26.92
CA ILE A 111 2.18 -1.19 26.81
C ILE A 111 3.40 -1.65 26.04
N SER A 112 3.94 -2.79 26.38
CA SER A 112 5.03 -3.39 25.59
C SER A 112 4.45 -4.06 24.34
N PRO A 113 5.07 -3.88 23.16
CA PRO A 113 4.68 -4.65 21.97
C PRO A 113 4.92 -6.14 22.20
N ALA A 114 4.11 -6.99 21.58
CA ALA A 114 4.31 -8.43 21.62
C ALA A 114 5.70 -8.80 21.08
N SER A 115 6.36 -9.78 21.69
CA SER A 115 7.72 -10.20 21.33
C SER A 115 7.79 -11.00 20.02
N ALA A 116 6.65 -11.38 19.45
CA ALA A 116 6.63 -12.12 18.20
C ALA A 116 6.97 -11.19 17.01
N PRO A 117 7.91 -11.60 16.13
CA PRO A 117 8.17 -10.86 14.91
C PRO A 117 6.87 -10.78 14.10
N LEU A 118 6.54 -9.58 13.61
CA LEU A 118 5.44 -9.41 12.67
C LEU A 118 5.88 -10.02 11.33
N LEU A 119 5.16 -11.04 10.87
CA LEU A 119 5.29 -11.52 9.51
C LEU A 119 4.94 -10.38 8.56
N SER A 120 5.76 -10.18 7.52
CA SER A 120 5.38 -9.30 6.43
C SER A 120 4.12 -9.86 5.75
N MET A 121 3.31 -9.00 5.17
CA MET A 121 2.12 -9.44 4.42
C MET A 121 2.53 -10.33 3.23
N GLN A 122 3.72 -10.13 2.68
CA GLN A 122 4.26 -10.96 1.62
C GLN A 122 4.54 -12.39 2.09
N GLU A 123 5.21 -12.55 3.23
CA GLU A 123 5.47 -13.87 3.84
C GLU A 123 4.17 -14.57 4.22
N TYR A 124 3.23 -13.84 4.83
CA TYR A 124 1.91 -14.38 5.16
C TYR A 124 1.17 -14.87 3.92
N ARG A 125 1.13 -14.06 2.83
CA ARG A 125 0.50 -14.47 1.56
C ARG A 125 1.15 -15.71 0.97
N GLN A 126 2.48 -15.79 1.00
CA GLN A 126 3.20 -16.96 0.49
C GLN A 126 2.81 -18.23 1.26
N GLN A 127 2.76 -18.15 2.59
CA GLN A 127 2.30 -19.28 3.41
C GLN A 127 0.86 -19.70 3.08
N GLN A 128 -0.05 -18.73 2.85
CA GLN A 128 -1.43 -19.04 2.47
C GLN A 128 -1.52 -19.68 1.08
N PHE A 129 -0.69 -19.25 0.12
CA PHE A 129 -0.63 -19.88 -1.21
C PHE A 129 -0.08 -21.30 -1.13
N ASP A 130 0.92 -21.54 -0.31
CA ASP A 130 1.46 -22.90 -0.12
C ASP A 130 0.41 -23.82 0.51
N LEU A 131 -0.31 -23.37 1.53
CA LEU A 131 -1.43 -24.12 2.13
C LEU A 131 -2.54 -24.40 1.11
N LEU A 132 -2.90 -23.42 0.28
CA LEU A 132 -3.89 -23.61 -0.78
C LEU A 132 -3.40 -24.60 -1.82
N ALA A 133 -2.17 -24.49 -2.28
CA ALA A 133 -1.56 -25.41 -3.25
C ALA A 133 -1.55 -26.85 -2.73
N ASP A 134 -1.21 -27.04 -1.46
CA ASP A 134 -1.23 -28.35 -0.82
C ASP A 134 -2.66 -28.89 -0.65
N GLY A 135 -3.62 -28.03 -0.37
CA GLY A 135 -5.04 -28.38 -0.35
C GLY A 135 -5.52 -28.88 -1.71
N VAL A 136 -5.20 -28.15 -2.77
CA VAL A 136 -5.54 -28.52 -4.16
C VAL A 136 -4.89 -29.87 -4.56
N ARG A 137 -3.59 -30.03 -4.27
CA ARG A 137 -2.86 -31.27 -4.56
C ARG A 137 -3.45 -32.50 -3.85
N ARG A 138 -3.97 -32.32 -2.65
CA ARG A 138 -4.63 -33.41 -1.90
C ARG A 138 -6.04 -33.73 -2.41
N ALA A 139 -6.74 -32.73 -2.92
CA ALA A 139 -8.14 -32.84 -3.31
C ALA A 139 -8.34 -33.30 -4.77
N LEU A 140 -7.35 -33.09 -5.64
CA LEU A 140 -7.45 -33.39 -7.07
C LEU A 140 -6.45 -34.44 -7.51
N ASP A 141 -6.84 -35.25 -8.50
CA ASP A 141 -5.88 -36.07 -9.26
C ASP A 141 -5.06 -35.16 -10.18
N MET A 142 -3.90 -34.74 -9.69
CA MET A 142 -3.00 -33.81 -10.41
C MET A 142 -2.48 -34.41 -11.70
N ASN A 143 -2.35 -35.75 -11.80
CA ASN A 143 -1.89 -36.41 -13.02
C ASN A 143 -2.97 -36.35 -14.12
N ALA A 144 -4.22 -36.64 -13.75
CA ALA A 144 -5.35 -36.46 -14.67
C ALA A 144 -5.52 -35.03 -15.12
N LEU A 145 -5.33 -34.06 -14.20
CA LEU A 145 -5.40 -32.65 -14.51
C LEU A 145 -4.32 -32.22 -15.52
N TYR A 146 -3.06 -32.60 -15.31
CA TYR A 146 -1.96 -32.26 -16.22
C TYR A 146 -2.14 -32.96 -17.58
N ALA A 147 -2.60 -34.20 -17.62
CA ALA A 147 -2.92 -34.89 -18.86
C ALA A 147 -4.02 -34.17 -19.65
N ALA A 148 -5.10 -33.73 -18.98
CA ALA A 148 -6.19 -32.97 -19.60
C ALA A 148 -5.73 -31.60 -20.15
N MET A 149 -4.71 -31.00 -19.55
CA MET A 149 -4.09 -29.73 -19.99
C MET A 149 -3.03 -29.92 -21.09
N GLY A 150 -2.72 -31.18 -21.49
CA GLY A 150 -1.65 -31.49 -22.43
C GLY A 150 -0.24 -31.21 -21.89
N LEU A 151 -0.08 -31.17 -20.57
CA LEU A 151 1.19 -30.93 -19.90
C LEU A 151 1.82 -32.27 -19.50
N GLU A 152 2.88 -32.66 -20.17
CA GLU A 152 3.68 -33.80 -19.73
C GLU A 152 4.48 -33.46 -18.49
N ARG A 153 4.47 -34.35 -17.51
CA ARG A 153 5.30 -34.22 -16.31
C ARG A 153 6.77 -34.30 -16.73
N ARG A 154 7.51 -33.19 -16.69
CA ARG A 154 8.97 -33.25 -16.77
C ARG A 154 9.46 -34.07 -15.58
N SER A 155 9.91 -35.26 -15.83
CA SER A 155 10.62 -36.09 -14.83
C SER A 155 11.86 -35.32 -14.42
N THR A 156 11.86 -34.78 -13.19
CA THR A 156 13.09 -34.31 -12.58
C THR A 156 13.97 -35.53 -12.30
N VAL A 157 15.05 -35.63 -13.06
CA VAL A 157 16.17 -36.58 -12.82
C VAL A 157 16.98 -36.05 -11.63
#